data_caf0f2ff1b48f9c9124591005d41c76c
#
_entry.id   caf0f2ff1b48f9c9124591005d41c76c
#
_cell.length_a   1.000
_cell.length_b   1.000
_cell.length_c   1.000
_cell.angle_alpha   90.00
_cell.angle_beta   90.00
_cell.angle_gamma   90.00
#
_symmetry.space_group_name_H-M   'P 1'
#
loop_
_entity.id
_entity.type
_entity.pdbx_description
1 polymer ?
#
loop_
_entity_poly.entity_id
_entity_poly.type
_entity_poly.pdbx_seq_one_letter_code
_entity_poly.pdbx_strand_id
1 'polypeptide(L)'
;MCIRDRYKKIAVVGGGIGTAPMYQLTRELAAGGVKPDVFFGFRDKPYCMEEYRSIANSVKVSTDTGAVGFHGFVTQLYDPADYDVVLVCGPTVMMRNAARLCAEKGTPCFVSLEKKMACGIGACLGCTCETRSGEGKSVCKNGPVFDAAEVF
;
A
#
# COMPACT_ATOMS: atom_id res chain seq x y z
N MET A 1 1.42 3.80 19.53
CA MET A 1 2.72 3.50 18.92
C MET A 1 2.65 3.88 17.46
N CYS A 2 3.44 4.87 17.03
CA CYS A 2 3.37 5.39 15.66
C CYS A 2 4.31 4.59 14.75
N ILE A 3 3.90 4.33 13.51
CA ILE A 3 4.74 3.69 12.47
C ILE A 3 6.09 4.41 12.36
N ARG A 4 6.10 5.74 12.49
CA ARG A 4 7.28 6.62 12.42
C ARG A 4 8.39 6.27 13.41
N ASP A 5 8.04 5.81 14.60
CA ASP A 5 9.01 5.57 15.68
C ASP A 5 9.70 4.20 15.53
N ARG A 6 9.10 3.30 14.76
CA ARG A 6 9.53 1.90 14.61
C ARG A 6 10.34 1.66 13.34
N TYR A 7 10.01 2.33 12.23
CA TYR A 7 10.54 2.04 10.90
C TYR A 7 11.25 3.26 10.31
N LYS A 8 12.45 3.05 9.76
CA LYS A 8 13.28 4.08 9.13
C LYS A 8 13.30 3.96 7.61
N LYS A 9 13.32 2.72 7.10
CA LYS A 9 13.26 2.43 5.68
C LYS A 9 11.87 1.93 5.32
N ILE A 10 11.09 2.77 4.69
CA ILE A 10 9.68 2.51 4.39
C ILE A 10 9.48 2.49 2.88
N ALA A 11 8.89 1.39 2.36
CA ALA A 11 8.36 1.34 1.01
C ALA A 11 6.86 1.64 1.01
N VAL A 12 6.44 2.60 0.20
CA VAL A 12 5.03 2.91 -0.07
C VAL A 12 4.69 2.43 -1.47
N VAL A 13 3.77 1.49 -1.57
CA VAL A 13 3.39 0.85 -2.83
C VAL A 13 1.94 1.16 -3.16
N GLY A 14 1.70 1.79 -4.30
CA GLY A 14 0.37 2.17 -4.75
C GLY A 14 0.03 1.60 -6.12
N GLY A 15 -1.24 1.23 -6.32
CA GLY A 15 -1.73 0.78 -7.62
C GLY A 15 -2.97 1.55 -8.07
N GLY A 16 -2.92 2.16 -9.24
CA GLY A 16 -4.04 2.93 -9.78
C GLY A 16 -4.56 3.97 -8.79
N ILE A 17 -5.85 3.91 -8.45
CA ILE A 17 -6.48 4.87 -7.52
C ILE A 17 -5.90 4.79 -6.10
N GLY A 18 -5.31 3.64 -5.70
CA GLY A 18 -4.64 3.50 -4.41
C GLY A 18 -3.43 4.42 -4.21
N THR A 19 -2.96 5.06 -5.28
CA THR A 19 -1.95 6.12 -5.20
C THR A 19 -2.44 7.32 -4.39
N ALA A 20 -3.72 7.70 -4.51
CA ALA A 20 -4.25 8.91 -3.87
C ALA A 20 -4.22 8.84 -2.32
N PRO A 21 -4.72 7.79 -1.64
CA PRO A 21 -4.65 7.70 -0.17
C PRO A 21 -3.22 7.63 0.36
N MET A 22 -2.27 7.10 -0.43
CA MET A 22 -0.86 7.05 -0.04
C MET A 22 -0.18 8.42 0.01
N TYR A 23 -0.75 9.45 -0.63
CA TYR A 23 -0.18 10.80 -0.60
C TYR A 23 -0.16 11.38 0.82
N GLN A 24 -1.30 11.32 1.53
CA GLN A 24 -1.37 11.83 2.89
C GLN A 24 -0.41 11.08 3.81
N LEU A 25 -0.36 9.75 3.70
CA LEU A 25 0.57 8.92 4.48
C LEU A 25 2.03 9.31 4.23
N THR A 26 2.43 9.45 2.96
CA THR A 26 3.79 9.85 2.57
C THR A 26 4.14 11.23 3.13
N ARG A 27 3.20 12.18 3.05
CA ARG A 27 3.37 13.54 3.60
C ARG A 27 3.57 13.52 5.11
N GLU A 28 2.78 12.74 5.83
CA GLU A 28 2.89 12.59 7.29
C GLU A 28 4.23 11.92 7.71
N LEU A 29 4.68 10.93 6.94
CA LEU A 29 5.98 10.30 7.17
C LEU A 29 7.12 11.31 6.95
N ALA A 30 7.08 12.06 5.86
CA ALA A 30 8.08 13.07 5.53
C ALA A 30 8.12 14.21 6.58
N ALA A 31 6.95 14.67 7.04
CA ALA A 31 6.85 15.65 8.13
C ALA A 31 7.42 15.11 9.45
N GLY A 32 7.36 13.81 9.66
CA GLY A 32 7.99 13.11 10.79
C GLY A 32 9.48 12.80 10.60
N GLY A 33 10.11 13.29 9.52
CA GLY A 33 11.54 13.11 9.23
C GLY A 33 11.90 11.81 8.51
N VAL A 34 10.92 10.99 8.10
CA VAL A 34 11.17 9.76 7.35
C VAL A 34 10.62 9.91 5.93
N LYS A 35 11.49 10.08 4.94
CA LYS A 35 11.09 10.10 3.53
C LYS A 35 11.06 8.68 2.98
N PRO A 36 9.89 8.14 2.64
CA PRO A 36 9.79 6.78 2.10
C PRO A 36 10.22 6.72 0.64
N ASP A 37 10.56 5.51 0.18
CA ASP A 37 10.61 5.19 -1.24
C ASP A 37 9.23 4.83 -1.73
N VAL A 38 8.83 5.36 -2.88
CA VAL A 38 7.49 5.25 -3.42
C VAL A 38 7.51 4.48 -4.74
N PHE A 39 6.65 3.48 -4.84
CA PHE A 39 6.51 2.58 -5.99
C PHE A 39 5.07 2.58 -6.46
N PHE A 40 4.83 3.01 -7.70
CA PHE A 40 3.49 3.08 -8.23
C PHE A 40 3.32 2.28 -9.51
N GLY A 41 2.21 1.52 -9.57
CA GLY A 41 1.79 0.76 -10.73
C GLY A 41 0.53 1.35 -11.36
N PHE A 42 0.57 1.55 -12.67
CA PHE A 42 -0.57 2.03 -13.45
C PHE A 42 -0.78 1.15 -14.68
N ARG A 43 -1.98 1.22 -15.24
CA ARG A 43 -2.24 0.57 -16.52
C ARG A 43 -1.53 1.29 -17.67
N ASP A 44 -1.76 2.61 -17.79
CA ASP A 44 -1.25 3.44 -18.88
C ASP A 44 -0.57 4.72 -18.38
N LYS A 45 -1.37 5.66 -17.87
CA LYS A 45 -0.94 7.02 -17.53
C LYS A 45 -0.78 7.19 -16.04
N PRO A 46 0.43 7.48 -15.55
CA PRO A 46 0.66 7.88 -14.16
C PRO A 46 0.02 9.25 -13.87
N TYR A 47 -0.37 9.46 -12.61
CA TYR A 47 -0.86 10.73 -12.08
C TYR A 47 -0.31 10.97 -10.68
N CYS A 48 -0.34 12.23 -10.22
CA CYS A 48 0.16 12.68 -8.91
C CYS A 48 1.68 12.45 -8.69
N MET A 49 2.47 12.26 -9.73
CA MET A 49 3.90 11.93 -9.57
C MET A 49 4.72 13.12 -9.07
N GLU A 50 4.42 14.32 -9.54
CA GLU A 50 5.15 15.52 -9.15
C GLU A 50 4.96 15.86 -7.67
N GLU A 51 3.75 15.65 -7.16
CA GLU A 51 3.41 15.88 -5.76
C GLU A 51 4.24 14.97 -4.83
N TYR A 52 4.51 13.74 -5.24
CA TYR A 52 5.31 12.80 -4.47
C TYR A 52 6.80 13.12 -4.48
N ARG A 53 7.33 13.69 -5.56
CA ARG A 53 8.77 13.99 -5.69
C ARG A 53 9.30 14.92 -4.60
N SER A 54 8.46 15.80 -4.07
CA SER A 54 8.84 16.73 -3.02
C SER A 54 8.90 16.10 -1.62
N ILE A 55 8.16 15.01 -1.39
CA ILE A 55 7.94 14.41 -0.07
C ILE A 55 8.53 12.99 0.06
N ALA A 56 8.85 12.33 -1.04
CA ALA A 56 9.47 11.00 -1.06
C ALA A 56 11.00 11.09 -1.19
N ASN A 57 11.69 10.01 -0.82
CA ASN A 57 13.11 9.83 -1.09
C ASN A 57 13.34 9.49 -2.57
N SER A 58 12.54 8.56 -3.10
CA SER A 58 12.50 8.22 -4.51
C SER A 58 11.08 7.90 -4.98
N VAL A 59 10.80 8.11 -6.27
CA VAL A 59 9.53 7.75 -6.90
C VAL A 59 9.82 6.91 -8.13
N LYS A 60 9.40 5.65 -8.11
CA LYS A 60 9.51 4.73 -9.24
C LYS A 60 8.14 4.33 -9.73
N VAL A 61 7.99 4.25 -11.04
CA VAL A 61 6.71 3.98 -11.70
C VAL A 61 6.85 2.78 -12.64
N SER A 62 5.84 1.91 -12.63
CA SER A 62 5.62 0.89 -13.65
C SER A 62 4.31 1.11 -14.38
N THR A 63 4.26 0.73 -15.64
CA THR A 63 3.02 0.69 -16.43
C THR A 63 2.92 -0.63 -17.18
N ASP A 64 1.70 -1.13 -17.33
CA ASP A 64 1.44 -2.38 -18.04
C ASP A 64 1.80 -2.24 -19.54
N THR A 65 1.69 -1.02 -20.08
CA THR A 65 2.03 -0.72 -21.49
C THR A 65 3.50 -0.42 -21.72
N GLY A 66 4.27 -0.12 -20.66
CA GLY A 66 5.65 0.35 -20.78
C GLY A 66 5.78 1.78 -21.32
N ALA A 67 4.67 2.52 -21.45
CA ALA A 67 4.67 3.87 -21.99
C ALA A 67 5.40 4.88 -21.09
N VAL A 68 5.39 4.65 -19.78
CA VAL A 68 6.07 5.46 -18.77
C VAL A 68 6.70 4.56 -17.73
N GLY A 69 7.98 4.80 -17.42
CA GLY A 69 8.69 4.05 -16.38
C GLY A 69 9.01 2.61 -16.76
N PHE A 70 8.93 1.71 -15.81
CA PHE A 70 9.22 0.29 -16.02
C PHE A 70 8.03 -0.41 -16.69
N HIS A 71 8.30 -1.26 -17.67
CA HIS A 71 7.29 -2.14 -18.28
C HIS A 71 7.12 -3.40 -17.42
N GLY A 72 6.03 -3.50 -16.68
CA GLY A 72 5.77 -4.63 -15.81
C GLY A 72 5.04 -4.25 -14.53
N PHE A 73 5.04 -5.17 -13.57
CA PHE A 73 4.32 -4.98 -12.31
C PHE A 73 5.14 -4.17 -11.29
N VAL A 74 4.46 -3.36 -10.50
CA VAL A 74 5.07 -2.55 -9.43
C VAL A 74 5.88 -3.39 -8.43
N THR A 75 5.49 -4.63 -8.21
CA THR A 75 6.20 -5.57 -7.33
C THR A 75 7.59 -5.99 -7.83
N GLN A 76 7.95 -5.65 -9.06
CA GLN A 76 9.27 -5.89 -9.63
C GLN A 76 10.23 -4.69 -9.42
N LEU A 77 9.73 -3.58 -8.90
CA LEU A 77 10.51 -2.35 -8.72
C LEU A 77 11.29 -2.29 -7.41
N TYR A 78 11.02 -3.18 -6.47
CA TYR A 78 11.64 -3.18 -5.14
C TYR A 78 11.84 -4.60 -4.61
N ASP A 79 12.82 -4.77 -3.72
CA ASP A 79 12.94 -5.97 -2.90
C ASP A 79 12.44 -5.62 -1.48
N PRO A 80 11.43 -6.34 -0.92
CA PRO A 80 10.99 -6.11 0.44
C PRO A 80 12.08 -6.22 1.51
N ALA A 81 13.14 -6.99 1.25
CA ALA A 81 14.27 -7.16 2.17
C ALA A 81 15.06 -5.87 2.43
N ASP A 82 14.95 -4.87 1.53
CA ASP A 82 15.62 -3.58 1.68
C ASP A 82 14.90 -2.63 2.66
N TYR A 83 13.70 -3.01 3.13
CA TYR A 83 12.80 -2.15 3.90
C TYR A 83 12.43 -2.75 5.26
N ASP A 84 12.22 -1.87 6.24
CA ASP A 84 11.71 -2.25 7.56
C ASP A 84 10.21 -2.56 7.53
N VAL A 85 9.49 -1.96 6.57
CA VAL A 85 8.05 -2.15 6.37
C VAL A 85 7.63 -1.76 4.95
N VAL A 86 6.62 -2.46 4.43
CA VAL A 86 5.98 -2.16 3.15
C VAL A 86 4.51 -1.78 3.40
N LEU A 87 4.10 -0.62 2.90
CA LEU A 87 2.74 -0.08 3.03
C LEU A 87 2.07 -0.08 1.66
N VAL A 88 0.95 -0.79 1.51
CA VAL A 88 0.38 -1.08 0.20
C VAL A 88 -1.08 -0.63 0.10
N CYS A 89 -1.45 0.02 -1.01
CA CYS A 89 -2.84 0.31 -1.36
C CYS A 89 -3.06 0.17 -2.86
N GLY A 90 -4.13 -0.52 -3.26
CA GLY A 90 -4.48 -0.68 -4.68
C GLY A 90 -5.30 -1.94 -4.96
N PRO A 91 -5.28 -2.44 -6.19
CA PRO A 91 -6.02 -3.63 -6.56
C PRO A 91 -5.67 -4.85 -5.69
N THR A 92 -6.67 -5.64 -5.31
CA THR A 92 -6.51 -6.79 -4.42
C THR A 92 -5.42 -7.76 -4.89
N VAL A 93 -5.32 -8.00 -6.21
CA VAL A 93 -4.29 -8.88 -6.79
C VAL A 93 -2.88 -8.32 -6.54
N MET A 94 -2.69 -7.00 -6.69
CA MET A 94 -1.42 -6.35 -6.42
C MET A 94 -1.06 -6.43 -4.92
N MET A 95 -2.01 -6.13 -4.05
CA MET A 95 -1.80 -6.21 -2.59
C MET A 95 -1.44 -7.63 -2.15
N ARG A 96 -2.13 -8.64 -2.68
CA ARG A 96 -1.83 -10.06 -2.39
C ARG A 96 -0.43 -10.46 -2.85
N ASN A 97 0.00 -10.02 -4.04
CA ASN A 97 1.35 -10.29 -4.53
C ASN A 97 2.42 -9.60 -3.69
N ALA A 98 2.20 -8.33 -3.31
CA ALA A 98 3.09 -7.61 -2.42
C ALA A 98 3.18 -8.28 -1.04
N ALA A 99 2.04 -8.68 -0.46
CA ALA A 99 1.98 -9.40 0.81
C ALA A 99 2.76 -10.72 0.76
N ARG A 100 2.61 -11.51 -0.32
CA ARG A 100 3.35 -12.75 -0.52
C ARG A 100 4.86 -12.52 -0.57
N LEU A 101 5.32 -11.54 -1.36
CA LEU A 101 6.74 -11.20 -1.45
C LEU A 101 7.31 -10.74 -0.09
N CYS A 102 6.56 -9.94 0.65
CA CYS A 102 6.96 -9.52 1.99
C CYS A 102 7.06 -10.70 2.96
N ALA A 103 6.09 -11.63 2.91
CA ALA A 103 6.10 -12.83 3.75
C ALA A 103 7.31 -13.73 3.43
N GLU A 104 7.67 -13.90 2.16
CA GLU A 104 8.85 -14.66 1.72
C GLU A 104 10.16 -14.05 2.26
N LYS A 105 10.19 -12.73 2.47
CA LYS A 105 11.38 -11.99 2.97
C LYS A 105 11.33 -11.72 4.49
N GLY A 106 10.23 -12.03 5.16
CA GLY A 106 10.02 -11.71 6.57
C GLY A 106 9.83 -10.23 6.85
N THR A 107 9.48 -9.42 5.84
CA THR A 107 9.26 -7.99 5.98
C THR A 107 7.81 -7.69 6.37
N PRO A 108 7.55 -6.91 7.43
CA PRO A 108 6.20 -6.47 7.79
C PRO A 108 5.50 -5.76 6.65
N CYS A 109 4.24 -6.13 6.40
CA CYS A 109 3.45 -5.55 5.32
C CYS A 109 2.07 -5.15 5.82
N PHE A 110 1.67 -3.90 5.57
CA PHE A 110 0.32 -3.42 5.87
C PHE A 110 -0.39 -3.05 4.58
N VAL A 111 -1.66 -3.46 4.48
CA VAL A 111 -2.50 -3.22 3.31
C VAL A 111 -3.70 -2.38 3.66
N SER A 112 -4.02 -1.40 2.83
CA SER A 112 -5.23 -0.59 2.94
C SER A 112 -6.30 -1.17 2.03
N LEU A 113 -7.31 -1.79 2.64
CA LEU A 113 -8.41 -2.41 1.91
C LEU A 113 -9.49 -1.38 1.56
N GLU A 114 -10.04 -1.51 0.36
CA GLU A 114 -11.21 -0.77 -0.09
C GLU A 114 -12.39 -1.71 -0.26
N LYS A 115 -13.55 -1.32 0.26
CA LYS A 115 -14.81 -2.02 0.12
C LYS A 115 -15.95 -1.01 -0.07
N LYS A 116 -17.02 -1.45 -0.72
CA LYS A 116 -18.26 -0.66 -0.75
C LYS A 116 -18.81 -0.55 0.66
N MET A 117 -19.03 0.68 1.10
CA MET A 117 -19.52 0.97 2.44
C MET A 117 -20.92 1.58 2.37
N ALA A 118 -21.82 1.08 3.20
CA ALA A 118 -23.15 1.66 3.38
C ALA A 118 -23.23 2.43 4.69
N CYS A 119 -23.10 1.76 5.86
CA CYS A 119 -23.27 2.43 7.15
C CYS A 119 -22.01 3.14 7.68
N GLY A 120 -20.80 2.69 7.33
CA GLY A 120 -19.54 3.24 7.81
C GLY A 120 -19.20 2.96 9.29
N ILE A 121 -20.10 2.32 10.05
CA ILE A 121 -19.99 2.11 11.50
C ILE A 121 -19.92 0.63 11.92
N GLY A 122 -19.81 -0.29 10.96
CA GLY A 122 -19.71 -1.74 11.22
C GLY A 122 -21.04 -2.44 11.50
N ALA A 123 -22.18 -1.78 11.33
CA ALA A 123 -23.50 -2.35 11.66
C ALA A 123 -24.10 -3.19 10.54
N CYS A 124 -23.92 -2.80 9.25
CA CYS A 124 -24.58 -3.45 8.12
C CYS A 124 -23.79 -4.64 7.54
N LEU A 125 -22.55 -4.85 7.96
CA LEU A 125 -21.62 -5.88 7.48
C LEU A 125 -21.32 -5.85 5.95
N GLY A 126 -21.77 -4.83 5.23
CA GLY A 126 -21.62 -4.70 3.78
C GLY A 126 -20.16 -4.58 3.31
N CYS A 127 -19.26 -4.09 4.17
CA CYS A 127 -17.83 -3.97 3.88
C CYS A 127 -16.99 -5.08 4.52
N THR A 128 -17.58 -6.22 4.87
CA THR A 128 -16.85 -7.33 5.50
C THR A 128 -15.79 -7.90 4.54
N CYS A 129 -14.60 -8.09 5.05
CA CYS A 129 -13.55 -8.90 4.45
C CYS A 129 -13.33 -10.14 5.33
N GLU A 130 -12.99 -11.25 4.69
CA GLU A 130 -12.63 -12.48 5.36
C GLU A 130 -11.13 -12.44 5.72
N THR A 131 -10.80 -12.81 6.94
CA THR A 131 -9.42 -12.97 7.39
C THR A 131 -8.94 -14.40 7.15
N ARG A 132 -7.65 -14.63 7.25
CA ARG A 132 -7.07 -16.01 7.15
C ARG A 132 -7.55 -16.96 8.24
N SER A 133 -7.99 -16.45 9.38
CA SER A 133 -8.62 -17.26 10.44
C SER A 133 -10.06 -17.65 10.13
N GLY A 134 -10.66 -17.15 9.03
CA GLY A 134 -12.08 -17.33 8.71
C GLY A 134 -13.01 -16.34 9.44
N GLU A 135 -12.46 -15.44 10.25
CA GLU A 135 -13.24 -14.39 10.90
C GLU A 135 -13.57 -13.28 9.91
N GLY A 136 -14.81 -12.80 9.91
CA GLY A 136 -15.23 -11.63 9.15
C GLY A 136 -14.92 -10.33 9.87
N LYS A 137 -14.18 -9.39 9.25
CA LYS A 137 -13.92 -8.05 9.78
C LYS A 137 -14.50 -6.97 8.89
N SER A 138 -15.18 -5.98 9.49
CA SER A 138 -15.72 -4.85 8.75
C SER A 138 -14.62 -3.83 8.47
N VAL A 139 -14.33 -3.56 7.21
CA VAL A 139 -13.28 -2.62 6.80
C VAL A 139 -13.50 -1.22 7.37
N CYS A 140 -14.75 -0.75 7.47
CA CYS A 140 -15.07 0.57 8.02
C CYS A 140 -14.81 0.70 9.52
N LYS A 141 -14.85 -0.39 10.30
CA LYS A 141 -14.70 -0.38 11.76
C LYS A 141 -13.35 -0.91 12.21
N ASN A 142 -12.87 -2.00 11.60
CA ASN A 142 -11.64 -2.70 11.99
C ASN A 142 -10.42 -2.26 11.17
N GLY A 143 -10.66 -1.65 9.99
CA GLY A 143 -9.65 -1.14 9.08
C GLY A 143 -9.69 0.39 8.93
N PRO A 144 -9.38 0.92 7.73
CA PRO A 144 -9.12 0.19 6.49
C PRO A 144 -7.75 -0.51 6.40
N VAL A 145 -6.82 -0.22 7.32
CA VAL A 145 -5.47 -0.78 7.31
C VAL A 145 -5.41 -2.06 8.13
N PHE A 146 -4.89 -3.11 7.54
CA PHE A 146 -4.71 -4.43 8.15
C PHE A 146 -3.27 -4.91 7.99
N ASP A 147 -2.82 -5.75 8.91
CA ASP A 147 -1.64 -6.57 8.65
C ASP A 147 -1.93 -7.49 7.46
N ALA A 148 -1.03 -7.51 6.47
CA ALA A 148 -1.22 -8.32 5.28
C ALA A 148 -1.33 -9.82 5.61
N ALA A 149 -0.62 -10.30 6.63
CA ALA A 149 -0.68 -11.67 7.09
C ALA A 149 -2.05 -12.06 7.70
N GLU A 150 -2.86 -11.07 8.10
CA GLU A 150 -4.19 -11.30 8.62
C GLU A 150 -5.22 -11.52 7.52
N VAL A 151 -5.06 -10.86 6.36
CA VAL A 151 -6.09 -10.81 5.30
C VAL A 151 -5.70 -11.51 4.01
N PHE A 152 -4.43 -11.88 3.84
CA PHE A 152 -3.85 -12.61 2.70
C PHE A 152 -2.97 -13.76 3.17
#